data_a16ddc23117482e3d1f679ce56a4b904
#
_entry.id   a16ddc23117482e3d1f679ce56a4b904
#
_cell.length_a   1.000
_cell.length_b   1.000
_cell.length_c   1.000
_cell.angle_alpha   90.00
_cell.angle_beta   90.00
_cell.angle_gamma   90.00
#
_symmetry.space_group_name_H-M   'P 1'
#
loop_
_entity.id
_entity.type
_entity.pdbx_description
1 polymer ?
#
loop_
_entity_poly.entity_id
_entity_poly.type
_entity_poly.pdbx_seq_one_letter_code
_entity_poly.pdbx_strand_id
1 'polypeptide(L)'
;MKVKDSILEQIKLQDRNKGCNLFIEELTAIYESEKKLNLKLQQMIVDAKTPEIAEGLTVHLKFTQEHLLRLETFFASVKQSIKT
;
A
#
# COMPACT_ATOMS: atom_id res chain seq x y z
N MET A 1 -2.98 11.97 -13.82
CA MET A 1 -2.45 10.88 -14.62
C MET A 1 -1.11 11.20 -15.23
N LYS A 2 -0.94 12.41 -15.74
CA LYS A 2 0.34 12.80 -16.29
C LYS A 2 1.46 12.80 -15.27
N VAL A 3 1.14 13.06 -14.01
CA VAL A 3 2.12 13.02 -12.94
C VAL A 3 2.69 11.62 -12.76
N LYS A 4 1.83 10.61 -12.90
CA LYS A 4 2.23 9.22 -12.77
C LYS A 4 3.16 8.82 -13.91
N ASP A 5 2.84 9.26 -15.11
CA ASP A 5 3.66 8.97 -16.28
C ASP A 5 5.00 9.68 -16.20
N SER A 6 5.02 10.91 -15.69
CA SER A 6 6.27 11.65 -15.51
C SER A 6 7.20 10.95 -14.55
N ILE A 7 6.67 10.41 -13.45
CA ILE A 7 7.47 9.70 -12.48
C ILE A 7 8.08 8.45 -13.09
N LEU A 8 7.29 7.70 -13.85
CA LEU A 8 7.78 6.52 -14.54
C LEU A 8 8.85 6.84 -15.57
N GLU A 9 8.67 7.94 -16.31
CA GLU A 9 9.67 8.38 -17.27
C GLU A 9 10.97 8.77 -16.59
N GLN A 10 10.89 9.46 -15.46
CA GLN A 10 12.08 9.84 -14.70
C GLN A 10 12.83 8.61 -14.21
N ILE A 11 12.11 7.60 -13.78
CA ILE A 11 12.71 6.36 -13.33
C ILE A 11 13.47 5.69 -14.47
N LYS A 12 12.92 5.75 -15.68
CA LYS A 12 13.57 5.16 -16.85
C LYS A 12 14.79 5.93 -17.30
N LEU A 13 14.78 7.25 -17.14
CA LEU A 13 15.86 8.11 -17.62
C LEU A 13 17.01 8.23 -16.63
N GLN A 14 16.74 7.99 -15.35
CA GLN A 14 17.77 8.08 -14.32
C GLN A 14 18.38 6.72 -14.06
N ASP A 15 19.36 6.69 -13.16
CA ASP A 15 19.95 5.45 -12.69
C ASP A 15 18.82 4.52 -12.23
N ARG A 16 18.72 3.36 -12.86
CA ARG A 16 17.65 2.42 -12.58
C ARG A 16 17.55 2.04 -11.11
N ASN A 17 18.69 1.81 -10.48
CA ASN A 17 18.71 1.42 -9.08
C ASN A 17 18.16 2.52 -8.19
N LYS A 18 18.54 3.75 -8.48
CA LYS A 18 18.09 4.90 -7.70
C LYS A 18 16.60 5.13 -7.85
N GLY A 19 16.08 5.04 -9.08
CA GLY A 19 14.67 5.19 -9.34
C GLY A 19 13.85 4.10 -8.68
N CYS A 20 14.32 2.86 -8.75
CA CYS A 20 13.66 1.73 -8.11
C CYS A 20 13.60 1.90 -6.60
N ASN A 21 14.68 2.39 -6.00
CA ASN A 21 14.73 2.59 -4.56
C ASN A 21 13.72 3.63 -4.10
N LEU A 22 13.60 4.74 -4.84
CA LEU A 22 12.61 5.77 -4.52
C LEU A 22 11.18 5.22 -4.60
N PHE A 23 10.91 4.46 -5.65
CA PHE A 23 9.59 3.87 -5.84
C PHE A 23 9.26 2.92 -4.68
N ILE A 24 10.21 2.08 -4.32
CA ILE A 24 10.02 1.13 -3.22
C ILE A 24 9.85 1.86 -1.90
N GLU A 25 10.59 2.95 -1.68
CA GLU A 25 10.43 3.75 -0.47
C GLU A 25 9.02 4.33 -0.36
N GLU A 26 8.49 4.85 -1.47
CA GLU A 26 7.14 5.38 -1.48
C GLU A 26 6.10 4.31 -1.21
N LEU A 27 6.26 3.15 -1.85
CA LEU A 27 5.33 2.04 -1.61
C LEU A 27 5.43 1.54 -0.17
N THR A 28 6.64 1.56 0.40
CA THR A 28 6.82 1.16 1.79
C THR A 28 6.08 2.10 2.72
N ALA A 29 6.13 3.41 2.44
CA ALA A 29 5.40 4.38 3.23
C ALA A 29 3.90 4.15 3.15
N ILE A 30 3.40 3.86 1.95
CA ILE A 30 1.99 3.54 1.76
C ILE A 30 1.62 2.29 2.52
N TYR A 31 2.46 1.27 2.45
CA TYR A 31 2.24 0.01 3.15
C TYR A 31 2.16 0.23 4.66
N GLU A 32 3.07 1.02 5.22
CA GLU A 32 3.05 1.31 6.66
C GLU A 32 1.79 2.08 7.05
N SER A 33 1.37 3.02 6.21
CA SER A 33 0.13 3.76 6.45
C SER A 33 -1.09 2.83 6.44
N GLU A 34 -1.13 1.91 5.48
CA GLU A 34 -2.23 0.96 5.38
C GLU A 34 -2.27 0.01 6.57
N LYS A 35 -1.10 -0.39 7.07
CA LYS A 35 -1.04 -1.23 8.27
C LYS A 35 -1.61 -0.51 9.48
N LYS A 36 -1.29 0.76 9.63
CA LYS A 36 -1.84 1.57 10.71
C LYS A 36 -3.34 1.72 10.57
N LEU A 37 -3.81 1.95 9.35
CA LEU A 37 -5.23 2.05 9.08
C LEU A 37 -5.95 0.75 9.40
N ASN A 38 -5.34 -0.38 9.06
CA ASN A 38 -5.90 -1.68 9.36
C ASN A 38 -6.18 -1.84 10.85
N LEU A 39 -5.21 -1.49 11.68
CA LEU A 39 -5.37 -1.56 13.13
C LEU A 39 -6.41 -0.57 13.64
N LYS A 40 -6.39 0.64 13.09
CA LYS A 40 -7.34 1.67 13.48
C LYS A 40 -8.76 1.29 13.14
N LEU A 41 -8.98 0.70 11.97
CA LEU A 41 -10.31 0.25 11.56
C LEU A 41 -10.83 -0.85 12.48
N GLN A 42 -9.96 -1.77 12.90
CA GLN A 42 -10.37 -2.81 13.84
C GLN A 42 -10.88 -2.20 15.14
N GLN A 43 -10.17 -1.19 15.65
CA GLN A 43 -10.59 -0.52 16.87
C GLN A 43 -11.89 0.26 16.65
N MET A 44 -12.03 0.91 15.51
CA MET A 44 -13.25 1.65 15.20
C MET A 44 -14.47 0.73 15.12
N ILE A 45 -14.28 -0.48 14.63
CA ILE A 45 -15.39 -1.46 14.56
C ILE A 45 -15.83 -1.83 15.97
N VAL A 46 -14.87 -2.06 16.87
CA VAL A 46 -15.19 -2.38 18.26
C VAL A 46 -15.96 -1.24 18.91
N ASP A 47 -15.57 0.00 18.59
CA ASP A 47 -16.18 1.19 19.19
C ASP A 47 -17.43 1.66 18.47
N ALA A 48 -17.80 1.04 17.36
CA ALA A 48 -18.96 1.47 16.57
C ALA A 48 -20.23 1.40 17.39
N LYS A 49 -21.03 2.45 17.28
CA LYS A 49 -22.26 2.57 18.09
C LYS A 49 -23.48 1.95 17.43
N THR A 50 -23.42 1.70 16.14
CA THR A 50 -24.54 1.07 15.44
C THR A 50 -24.01 -0.06 14.56
N PRO A 51 -24.87 -1.07 14.30
CA PRO A 51 -24.48 -2.16 13.40
C PRO A 51 -24.16 -1.68 11.99
N GLU A 52 -24.84 -0.65 11.52
CA GLU A 52 -24.61 -0.11 10.19
C GLU A 52 -23.20 0.48 10.05
N ILE A 53 -22.77 1.20 11.09
CA ILE A 53 -21.44 1.76 11.11
C ILE A 53 -20.39 0.65 11.16
N ALA A 54 -20.60 -0.34 12.01
CA ALA A 54 -19.69 -1.48 12.12
C ALA A 54 -19.58 -2.22 10.80
N GLU A 55 -20.69 -2.41 10.10
CA GLU A 55 -20.69 -3.09 8.82
C GLU A 55 -19.92 -2.32 7.76
N GLY A 56 -20.13 -1.00 7.69
CA GLY A 56 -19.39 -0.16 6.74
C GLY A 56 -17.89 -0.18 6.99
N LEU A 57 -17.51 -0.12 8.27
CA LEU A 57 -16.11 -0.19 8.64
C LEU A 57 -15.49 -1.54 8.32
N THR A 58 -16.28 -2.60 8.49
CA THR A 58 -15.82 -3.96 8.18
C THR A 58 -15.53 -4.12 6.69
N VAL A 59 -16.37 -3.55 5.84
CA VAL A 59 -16.16 -3.57 4.40
C VAL A 59 -14.85 -2.82 4.07
N HIS A 60 -14.65 -1.66 4.67
CA HIS A 60 -13.44 -0.88 4.45
C HIS A 60 -12.20 -1.65 4.92
N LEU A 61 -12.32 -2.30 6.07
CA LEU A 61 -11.23 -3.12 6.60
C LEU A 61 -10.85 -4.22 5.63
N LYS A 62 -11.84 -4.86 5.03
CA LYS A 62 -11.60 -5.92 4.06
C LYS A 62 -10.81 -5.39 2.85
N PHE A 63 -11.19 -4.24 2.32
CA PHE A 63 -10.46 -3.63 1.21
C PHE A 63 -9.04 -3.29 1.60
N THR A 64 -8.84 -2.77 2.81
CA THR A 64 -7.51 -2.43 3.30
C THR A 64 -6.64 -3.69 3.41
N GLN A 65 -7.19 -4.77 3.91
CA GLN A 65 -6.47 -6.03 4.03
C GLN A 65 -6.10 -6.61 2.67
N GLU A 66 -7.00 -6.53 1.71
CA GLU A 66 -6.71 -6.98 0.34
C GLU A 66 -5.60 -6.13 -0.29
N HIS A 67 -5.64 -4.83 -0.05
CA HIS A 67 -4.61 -3.93 -0.55
C HIS A 67 -3.24 -4.24 0.06
N LEU A 68 -3.22 -4.51 1.36
CA LEU A 68 -1.99 -4.90 2.04
C LEU A 68 -1.42 -6.19 1.44
N LEU A 69 -2.27 -7.15 1.17
CA LEU A 69 -1.83 -8.41 0.58
C LEU A 69 -1.22 -8.19 -0.79
N ARG A 70 -1.82 -7.31 -1.61
CA ARG A 70 -1.27 -6.99 -2.92
C ARG A 70 0.09 -6.31 -2.80
N LEU A 71 0.25 -5.42 -1.85
CA LEU A 71 1.52 -4.75 -1.63
C LEU A 71 2.58 -5.74 -1.17
N GLU A 72 2.23 -6.65 -0.29
CA GLU A 72 3.14 -7.68 0.19
C GLU A 72 3.59 -8.59 -0.95
N THR A 73 2.66 -8.95 -1.82
CA THR A 73 2.96 -9.78 -2.98
C THR A 73 3.91 -9.04 -3.92
N PHE A 74 3.66 -7.75 -4.13
CA PHE A 74 4.52 -6.93 -4.97
C PHE A 74 5.93 -6.84 -4.38
N PHE A 75 6.05 -6.59 -3.08
CA PHE A 75 7.37 -6.51 -2.43
C PHE A 75 8.13 -7.82 -2.53
N ALA A 76 7.44 -8.94 -2.37
CA ALA A 76 8.07 -10.25 -2.50
C ALA A 76 8.60 -10.45 -3.91
N SER A 77 7.83 -10.03 -4.91
CA SER A 77 8.22 -10.13 -6.30
C SER A 77 9.46 -9.28 -6.61
N VAL A 78 9.47 -8.05 -6.10
CA VAL A 78 10.61 -7.15 -6.30
C VAL A 78 11.85 -7.70 -5.63
N LYS A 79 11.71 -8.24 -4.43
CA LYS A 79 12.82 -8.82 -3.70
C LYS A 79 13.46 -9.97 -4.47
N GLN A 80 12.65 -10.81 -5.10
CA GLN A 80 13.16 -11.88 -5.93
C GLN A 80 13.89 -11.35 -7.15
N SER A 81 13.35 -10.32 -7.78
CA SER A 81 13.99 -9.70 -8.94
C SER A 81 15.36 -9.13 -8.61
N ILE A 82 15.49 -8.53 -7.44
CA ILE A 82 16.75 -7.93 -7.01
C ILE A 82 17.81 -9.00 -6.75
N LYS A 83 17.40 -10.17 -6.27
CA LYS A 83 18.34 -11.25 -5.97
C LYS A 83 18.91 -11.91 -7.21
N THR A 84 18.23 -11.80 -8.32
CA THR A 84 18.75 -12.37 -9.56
C THR A 84 19.60 -11.37 -10.29
#